data_5624beac59f1e3f5bbfe264e7d1d3c8f
#
_entry.id   5624beac59f1e3f5bbfe264e7d1d3c8f
#
_cell.length_a   1.000
_cell.length_b   1.000
_cell.length_c   1.000
_cell.angle_alpha   90.00
_cell.angle_beta   90.00
_cell.angle_gamma   90.00
#
_symmetry.space_group_name_H-M   'P 1'
#
loop_
_entity.id
_entity.type
_entity.pdbx_description
1 polymer ?
#
loop_
_entity_poly.entity_id
_entity_poly.type
_entity_poly.pdbx_seq_one_letter_code
_entity_poly.pdbx_strand_id
1 'polypeptide(L)'
;VPTYALLLRASANRVYGEASFALAAAELAVLDGALGQVVDGARRDVIAGVDYLLADTSAPLTEAQVAVVSNLSSLHALFEVEGSRFVPVPITPLARMDDDVITIQRYAGKTNEAFTHLLVNVALAQSGDSLARVLGGERVQLLDPACGRGTSLNRAVVYGMDACGIELDQGDVEAYTQFILTWLKDKRLKHRLEQAKLRKGRDTPAHRITVTYGRGKDLSTHRVVDIIHDDTLGARTHLKARSVDVLVCDLPYGVQHGAQPGGGRLERGPAGLLARALPVWFDLLRPGAAMAFGWNRNTLARPALVELVEAAGFELRVSPDDESFVHRVDRSILRDVLIAARPPG
;
A
#
# COMPACT_ATOMS: atom_id res chain seq x y z
N VAL A 1 -15.42 11.49 -27.21
CA VAL A 1 -14.88 11.21 -25.89
C VAL A 1 -15.08 9.73 -25.65
N PRO A 2 -14.01 8.94 -25.57
CA PRO A 2 -14.15 7.53 -25.22
C PRO A 2 -14.63 7.36 -23.79
N THR A 3 -15.48 6.36 -23.56
CA THR A 3 -15.94 5.99 -22.24
C THR A 3 -15.55 4.53 -21.98
N TYR A 4 -14.99 4.27 -20.82
CA TYR A 4 -14.64 2.92 -20.37
C TYR A 4 -15.54 2.50 -19.21
N ALA A 5 -16.05 1.27 -19.27
CA ALA A 5 -16.82 0.67 -18.20
C ALA A 5 -15.92 -0.31 -17.40
N LEU A 6 -15.71 -0.01 -16.14
CA LEU A 6 -14.95 -0.81 -15.20
C LEU A 6 -15.93 -1.66 -14.38
N LEU A 7 -15.91 -2.97 -14.58
CA LEU A 7 -16.58 -3.90 -13.70
C LEU A 7 -15.70 -4.14 -12.48
N LEU A 8 -16.22 -3.88 -11.29
CA LEU A 8 -15.46 -4.07 -10.06
C LEU A 8 -15.70 -5.45 -9.46
N ARG A 9 -14.69 -5.99 -8.79
CA ARG A 9 -14.81 -7.25 -8.04
C ARG A 9 -15.75 -7.07 -6.86
N ALA A 10 -16.69 -7.99 -6.70
CA ALA A 10 -17.51 -8.04 -5.51
C ALA A 10 -16.63 -8.29 -4.27
N SER A 11 -16.76 -7.44 -3.27
CA SER A 11 -16.07 -7.65 -1.99
C SER A 11 -16.88 -8.61 -1.12
N ALA A 12 -16.18 -9.59 -0.50
CA ALA A 12 -16.79 -10.42 0.53
C ALA A 12 -17.15 -9.61 1.80
N ASN A 13 -16.50 -8.48 2.01
CA ASN A 13 -16.84 -7.52 3.05
C ASN A 13 -17.88 -6.54 2.50
N ARG A 14 -19.13 -6.63 2.98
CA ARG A 14 -20.25 -5.81 2.52
C ARG A 14 -19.98 -4.31 2.66
N VAL A 15 -19.42 -3.90 3.80
CA VAL A 15 -19.16 -2.48 4.09
C VAL A 15 -18.12 -1.90 3.11
N TYR A 16 -17.07 -2.66 2.83
CA TYR A 16 -16.09 -2.29 1.80
C TYR A 16 -16.70 -2.31 0.40
N GLY A 17 -17.59 -3.27 0.12
CA GLY A 17 -18.32 -3.35 -1.15
C GLY A 17 -19.17 -2.12 -1.45
N GLU A 18 -19.83 -1.56 -0.43
CA GLU A 18 -20.61 -0.32 -0.55
C GLU A 18 -19.73 0.89 -0.89
N ALA A 19 -18.49 0.95 -0.37
CA ALA A 19 -17.55 2.02 -0.63
C ALA A 19 -16.69 1.80 -1.90
N SER A 20 -16.72 0.61 -2.49
CA SER A 20 -15.76 0.19 -3.54
C SER A 20 -15.74 1.10 -4.77
N PHE A 21 -16.92 1.61 -5.19
CA PHE A 21 -17.01 2.52 -6.35
C PHE A 21 -16.36 3.88 -6.08
N ALA A 22 -16.61 4.45 -4.90
CA ALA A 22 -16.00 5.72 -4.51
C ALA A 22 -14.48 5.57 -4.37
N LEU A 23 -14.03 4.50 -3.73
CA LEU A 23 -12.60 4.20 -3.57
C LEU A 23 -11.92 3.94 -4.91
N ALA A 24 -12.56 3.21 -5.83
CA ALA A 24 -12.01 2.97 -7.17
C ALA A 24 -11.94 4.26 -8.00
N ALA A 25 -12.92 5.13 -7.89
CA ALA A 25 -12.90 6.45 -8.55
C ALA A 25 -11.78 7.33 -7.99
N ALA A 26 -11.61 7.36 -6.66
CA ALA A 26 -10.52 8.08 -6.00
C ALA A 26 -9.14 7.51 -6.37
N GLU A 27 -9.00 6.18 -6.39
CA GLU A 27 -7.77 5.52 -6.84
C GLU A 27 -7.44 5.90 -8.29
N LEU A 28 -8.43 5.82 -9.20
CA LEU A 28 -8.25 6.18 -10.61
C LEU A 28 -7.84 7.65 -10.77
N ALA A 29 -8.44 8.56 -10.02
CA ALA A 29 -8.07 9.98 -10.03
C ALA A 29 -6.62 10.22 -9.59
N VAL A 30 -6.13 9.49 -8.57
CA VAL A 30 -4.72 9.58 -8.15
C VAL A 30 -3.79 8.99 -9.21
N LEU A 31 -4.20 7.91 -9.88
CA LEU A 31 -3.42 7.26 -10.94
C LEU A 31 -3.41 8.08 -12.24
N ASP A 32 -4.34 9.02 -12.42
CA ASP A 32 -4.47 9.80 -13.65
C ASP A 32 -3.21 10.61 -14.00
N GLY A 33 -2.45 11.05 -13.00
CA GLY A 33 -1.12 11.62 -13.22
C GLY A 33 -0.17 10.67 -13.96
N ALA A 34 -0.18 9.39 -13.63
CA ALA A 34 0.60 8.36 -14.30
C ALA A 34 0.00 7.94 -15.65
N LEU A 35 -1.28 8.22 -15.88
CA LEU A 35 -1.96 8.02 -17.17
C LEU A 35 -1.73 9.19 -18.14
N GLY A 36 -1.10 10.29 -17.71
CA GLY A 36 -0.88 11.49 -18.54
C GLY A 36 -2.08 12.44 -18.52
N GLN A 37 -2.89 12.42 -17.48
CA GLN A 37 -4.07 13.29 -17.31
C GLN A 37 -5.11 13.11 -18.44
N VAL A 38 -5.50 11.86 -18.68
CA VAL A 38 -6.47 11.52 -19.73
C VAL A 38 -7.87 11.26 -19.21
N VAL A 39 -8.06 11.12 -17.88
CA VAL A 39 -9.36 10.83 -17.28
C VAL A 39 -10.10 12.12 -16.99
N ASP A 40 -11.19 12.37 -17.74
CA ASP A 40 -12.02 13.56 -17.57
C ASP A 40 -13.00 13.44 -16.38
N GLY A 41 -13.27 12.22 -15.94
CA GLY A 41 -14.14 11.96 -14.79
C GLY A 41 -14.52 10.49 -14.67
N ALA A 42 -15.02 10.13 -13.49
CA ALA A 42 -15.52 8.79 -13.21
C ALA A 42 -16.85 8.86 -12.44
N ARG A 43 -17.82 8.01 -12.79
CA ARG A 43 -19.13 7.93 -12.16
C ARG A 43 -19.63 6.51 -12.07
N ARG A 44 -20.39 6.19 -11.00
CA ARG A 44 -21.11 4.91 -10.93
C ARG A 44 -22.37 4.98 -11.80
N ASP A 45 -22.63 3.91 -12.51
CA ASP A 45 -23.86 3.74 -13.29
C ASP A 45 -24.34 2.28 -13.25
N VAL A 46 -25.63 2.07 -13.43
CA VAL A 46 -26.26 0.75 -13.45
C VAL A 46 -26.72 0.42 -14.87
N ILE A 47 -26.07 -0.54 -15.50
CA ILE A 47 -26.35 -0.94 -16.86
C ILE A 47 -26.83 -2.38 -16.87
N ALA A 48 -28.04 -2.62 -17.39
CA ALA A 48 -28.69 -3.92 -17.39
C ALA A 48 -28.76 -4.61 -15.99
N GLY A 49 -28.89 -3.81 -14.93
CA GLY A 49 -28.96 -4.30 -13.54
C GLY A 49 -27.60 -4.60 -12.91
N VAL A 50 -26.49 -4.26 -13.57
CA VAL A 50 -25.12 -4.43 -13.07
C VAL A 50 -24.48 -3.06 -12.86
N ASP A 51 -23.83 -2.89 -11.70
CA ASP A 51 -23.09 -1.66 -11.39
C ASP A 51 -21.73 -1.63 -12.09
N TYR A 52 -21.42 -0.50 -12.71
CA TYR A 52 -20.14 -0.19 -13.33
C TYR A 52 -19.60 1.15 -12.82
N LEU A 53 -18.29 1.29 -12.79
CA LEU A 53 -17.65 2.59 -12.75
C LEU A 53 -17.36 3.00 -14.21
N LEU A 54 -18.03 4.04 -14.69
CA LEU A 54 -17.77 4.60 -16.01
C LEU A 54 -16.70 5.68 -15.89
N ALA A 55 -15.67 5.60 -16.70
CA ALA A 55 -14.61 6.59 -16.79
C ALA A 55 -14.60 7.19 -18.22
N ASP A 56 -14.76 8.50 -18.30
CA ASP A 56 -14.64 9.22 -19.55
C ASP A 56 -13.19 9.66 -19.75
N THR A 57 -12.66 9.55 -20.97
CA THR A 57 -11.25 9.88 -21.27
C THR A 57 -11.14 10.80 -22.45
N SER A 58 -10.16 11.71 -22.43
CA SER A 58 -9.91 12.67 -23.52
C SER A 58 -9.47 12.02 -24.83
N ALA A 59 -8.90 10.81 -24.76
CA ALA A 59 -8.45 9.99 -25.89
C ALA A 59 -8.58 8.49 -25.58
N PRO A 60 -8.57 7.61 -26.60
CA PRO A 60 -8.49 6.17 -26.36
C PRO A 60 -7.25 5.81 -25.51
N LEU A 61 -7.41 4.88 -24.56
CA LEU A 61 -6.31 4.44 -23.71
C LEU A 61 -5.27 3.67 -24.54
N THR A 62 -4.02 4.04 -24.40
CA THR A 62 -2.88 3.30 -24.94
C THR A 62 -2.65 1.99 -24.16
N GLU A 63 -1.88 1.04 -24.72
CA GLU A 63 -1.52 -0.20 -24.02
C GLU A 63 -0.84 0.06 -22.66
N ALA A 64 0.02 1.08 -22.59
CA ALA A 64 0.69 1.45 -21.34
C ALA A 64 -0.31 1.97 -20.29
N GLN A 65 -1.30 2.76 -20.70
CA GLN A 65 -2.36 3.24 -19.83
C GLN A 65 -3.30 2.10 -19.40
N VAL A 66 -3.65 1.20 -20.32
CA VAL A 66 -4.40 -0.02 -19.98
C VAL A 66 -3.63 -0.87 -18.95
N ALA A 67 -2.31 -0.98 -19.07
CA ALA A 67 -1.49 -1.70 -18.07
C ALA A 67 -1.57 -1.05 -16.68
N VAL A 68 -1.63 0.28 -16.59
CA VAL A 68 -1.86 0.98 -15.31
C VAL A 68 -3.26 0.68 -14.79
N VAL A 69 -4.30 0.91 -15.60
CA VAL A 69 -5.71 0.69 -15.22
C VAL A 69 -5.98 -0.77 -14.82
N SER A 70 -5.30 -1.73 -15.47
CA SER A 70 -5.40 -3.17 -15.14
C SER A 70 -5.05 -3.50 -13.69
N ASN A 71 -4.33 -2.62 -13.02
CA ASN A 71 -3.88 -2.80 -11.63
C ASN A 71 -4.75 -2.09 -10.59
N LEU A 72 -5.85 -1.42 -10.98
CA LEU A 72 -6.79 -0.88 -10.00
C LEU A 72 -7.23 -1.96 -9.01
N SER A 73 -7.24 -1.60 -7.74
CA SER A 73 -7.36 -2.54 -6.60
C SER A 73 -8.61 -3.41 -6.64
N SER A 74 -9.67 -2.92 -7.24
CA SER A 74 -10.97 -3.61 -7.32
C SER A 74 -11.39 -3.96 -8.76
N LEU A 75 -10.57 -3.71 -9.79
CA LEU A 75 -10.94 -4.02 -11.18
C LEU A 75 -11.09 -5.53 -11.39
N HIS A 76 -12.20 -5.91 -12.02
CA HIS A 76 -12.45 -7.29 -12.49
C HIS A 76 -12.35 -7.40 -14.00
N ALA A 77 -12.97 -6.45 -14.73
CA ALA A 77 -12.93 -6.39 -16.19
C ALA A 77 -13.05 -4.96 -16.68
N LEU A 78 -12.49 -4.70 -17.86
CA LEU A 78 -12.49 -3.40 -18.52
C LEU A 78 -13.17 -3.53 -19.88
N PHE A 79 -14.02 -2.57 -20.22
CA PHE A 79 -14.70 -2.50 -21.51
C PHE A 79 -14.64 -1.09 -22.06
N GLU A 80 -14.47 -0.96 -23.36
CA GLU A 80 -14.77 0.28 -24.08
C GLU A 80 -16.26 0.32 -24.41
N VAL A 81 -16.89 1.48 -24.25
CA VAL A 81 -18.33 1.66 -24.48
C VAL A 81 -18.54 2.22 -25.87
N GLU A 82 -19.10 1.43 -26.77
CA GLU A 82 -19.45 1.81 -28.12
C GLU A 82 -20.99 1.84 -28.30
N GLY A 83 -21.59 2.98 -28.07
CA GLY A 83 -23.06 3.12 -28.11
C GLY A 83 -23.73 2.23 -27.06
N SER A 84 -24.43 1.17 -27.49
CA SER A 84 -25.05 0.18 -26.59
C SER A 84 -24.21 -1.08 -26.37
N ARG A 85 -22.97 -1.12 -26.86
CA ARG A 85 -22.10 -2.29 -26.79
C ARG A 85 -20.96 -2.07 -25.83
N PHE A 86 -20.58 -3.14 -25.14
CA PHE A 86 -19.38 -3.22 -24.33
C PHE A 86 -18.35 -4.07 -25.08
N VAL A 87 -17.28 -3.43 -25.53
CA VAL A 87 -16.17 -4.10 -26.21
C VAL A 87 -15.10 -4.45 -25.16
N PRO A 88 -14.79 -5.73 -24.94
CA PRO A 88 -13.81 -6.12 -23.93
C PRO A 88 -12.42 -5.54 -24.26
N VAL A 89 -11.81 -4.90 -23.26
CA VAL A 89 -10.41 -4.48 -23.30
C VAL A 89 -9.58 -5.49 -22.50
N PRO A 90 -8.60 -6.18 -23.11
CA PRO A 90 -7.75 -7.11 -22.40
C PRO A 90 -7.00 -6.41 -21.27
N ILE A 91 -7.17 -6.91 -20.03
CA ILE A 91 -6.42 -6.42 -18.88
C ILE A 91 -5.21 -7.31 -18.61
N THR A 92 -4.12 -6.70 -18.12
CA THR A 92 -2.87 -7.38 -17.79
C THR A 92 -2.47 -7.02 -16.36
N PRO A 93 -3.14 -7.58 -15.33
CA PRO A 93 -2.77 -7.33 -13.94
C PRO A 93 -1.33 -7.74 -13.68
N LEU A 94 -0.62 -6.90 -12.95
CA LEU A 94 0.75 -7.18 -12.55
C LEU A 94 0.77 -8.27 -11.47
N ALA A 95 1.13 -9.47 -11.86
CA ALA A 95 1.29 -10.61 -10.97
C ALA A 95 2.56 -11.37 -11.34
N ARG A 96 3.70 -10.92 -10.81
CA ARG A 96 4.99 -11.60 -11.03
C ARG A 96 5.14 -12.84 -10.18
N MET A 97 4.44 -12.87 -9.04
CA MET A 97 4.24 -14.05 -8.18
C MET A 97 2.75 -14.31 -8.03
N ASP A 98 2.41 -15.53 -7.62
CA ASP A 98 1.01 -15.94 -7.45
C ASP A 98 0.33 -15.08 -6.38
N ASP A 99 -0.85 -14.56 -6.67
CA ASP A 99 -1.59 -13.63 -5.81
C ASP A 99 -2.28 -14.31 -4.61
N ASP A 100 -2.30 -15.64 -4.58
CA ASP A 100 -2.83 -16.40 -3.46
C ASP A 100 -2.06 -16.17 -2.14
N VAL A 101 -0.79 -15.70 -2.18
CA VAL A 101 -0.05 -15.25 -1.00
C VAL A 101 -0.83 -14.20 -0.20
N ILE A 102 -1.69 -13.43 -0.86
CA ILE A 102 -2.49 -12.40 -0.23
C ILE A 102 -3.72 -13.00 0.46
N THR A 103 -4.35 -14.00 -0.14
CA THR A 103 -5.67 -14.51 0.27
C THR A 103 -5.61 -15.72 1.22
N ILE A 104 -4.54 -16.52 1.15
CA ILE A 104 -4.38 -17.73 1.97
C ILE A 104 -4.23 -17.38 3.45
N GLN A 105 -3.45 -16.35 3.78
CA GLN A 105 -3.23 -15.96 5.17
C GLN A 105 -4.51 -15.33 5.75
N ARG A 106 -5.06 -15.95 6.80
CA ARG A 106 -6.28 -15.49 7.48
C ARG A 106 -6.02 -15.34 8.98
N TYR A 107 -6.34 -14.17 9.51
CA TYR A 107 -6.24 -13.86 10.94
C TYR A 107 -7.17 -12.71 11.31
N ALA A 108 -7.51 -12.63 12.60
CA ALA A 108 -8.34 -11.53 13.09
C ALA A 108 -7.61 -10.18 12.96
N GLY A 109 -8.31 -9.16 12.52
CA GLY A 109 -7.73 -7.82 12.32
C GLY A 109 -6.94 -7.66 11.01
N LYS A 110 -6.92 -8.65 10.14
CA LYS A 110 -6.29 -8.51 8.82
C LYS A 110 -6.93 -7.36 8.03
N THR A 111 -6.09 -6.47 7.54
CA THR A 111 -6.53 -5.41 6.63
C THR A 111 -7.13 -6.02 5.35
N ASN A 112 -8.19 -5.40 4.85
CA ASN A 112 -8.80 -5.80 3.57
C ASN A 112 -7.77 -5.75 2.44
N GLU A 113 -7.65 -6.83 1.67
CA GLU A 113 -6.62 -6.99 0.63
C GLU A 113 -6.75 -5.95 -0.49
N ALA A 114 -7.99 -5.59 -0.87
CA ALA A 114 -8.22 -4.56 -1.89
C ALA A 114 -7.82 -3.18 -1.37
N PHE A 115 -8.05 -2.89 -0.09
CA PHE A 115 -7.59 -1.65 0.53
C PHE A 115 -6.06 -1.56 0.59
N THR A 116 -5.38 -2.63 0.99
CA THR A 116 -3.91 -2.67 0.94
C THR A 116 -3.38 -2.50 -0.49
N HIS A 117 -4.07 -3.09 -1.47
CA HIS A 117 -3.74 -2.93 -2.88
C HIS A 117 -3.87 -1.47 -3.33
N LEU A 118 -4.98 -0.81 -2.96
CA LEU A 118 -5.20 0.62 -3.19
C LEU A 118 -4.07 1.46 -2.59
N LEU A 119 -3.69 1.24 -1.31
CA LEU A 119 -2.60 1.98 -0.68
C LEU A 119 -1.28 1.85 -1.44
N VAL A 120 -0.93 0.64 -1.88
CA VAL A 120 0.30 0.41 -2.66
C VAL A 120 0.23 1.13 -3.99
N ASN A 121 -0.89 1.06 -4.70
CA ASN A 121 -1.05 1.70 -6.01
C ASN A 121 -0.94 3.23 -5.93
N VAL A 122 -1.66 3.87 -5.00
CA VAL A 122 -1.63 5.33 -4.87
C VAL A 122 -0.26 5.83 -4.40
N ALA A 123 0.42 5.06 -3.53
CA ALA A 123 1.79 5.39 -3.12
C ALA A 123 2.76 5.28 -4.31
N LEU A 124 2.69 4.22 -5.11
CA LEU A 124 3.53 4.04 -6.30
C LEU A 124 3.29 5.14 -7.34
N ALA A 125 2.03 5.49 -7.60
CA ALA A 125 1.67 6.53 -8.58
C ALA A 125 2.20 7.91 -8.21
N GLN A 126 2.37 8.18 -6.92
CA GLN A 126 2.87 9.45 -6.39
C GLN A 126 4.37 9.44 -6.05
N SER A 127 5.07 8.32 -6.28
CA SER A 127 6.50 8.11 -6.00
C SER A 127 7.36 8.24 -7.26
N GLY A 128 7.40 9.41 -7.88
CA GLY A 128 8.23 9.63 -9.07
C GLY A 128 7.97 8.61 -10.18
N ASP A 129 8.99 7.89 -10.61
CA ASP A 129 8.91 6.86 -11.66
C ASP A 129 8.60 5.44 -11.12
N SER A 130 8.33 5.30 -9.81
CA SER A 130 8.27 3.99 -9.15
C SER A 130 7.20 3.07 -9.76
N LEU A 131 6.03 3.60 -10.16
CA LEU A 131 4.99 2.80 -10.81
C LEU A 131 5.49 2.25 -12.17
N ALA A 132 6.10 3.09 -12.99
CA ALA A 132 6.65 2.67 -14.28
C ALA A 132 7.76 1.62 -14.10
N ARG A 133 8.64 1.79 -13.12
CA ARG A 133 9.69 0.83 -12.77
C ARG A 133 9.11 -0.52 -12.35
N VAL A 134 8.07 -0.53 -11.51
CA VAL A 134 7.39 -1.78 -11.10
C VAL A 134 6.75 -2.46 -12.31
N LEU A 135 6.06 -1.72 -13.16
CA LEU A 135 5.47 -2.26 -14.39
C LEU A 135 6.55 -2.83 -15.32
N GLY A 136 7.71 -2.15 -15.45
CA GLY A 136 8.88 -2.61 -16.20
C GLY A 136 9.62 -3.78 -15.56
N GLY A 137 9.35 -4.13 -14.30
CA GLY A 137 10.01 -5.22 -13.56
C GLY A 137 11.32 -4.83 -12.91
N GLU A 138 11.58 -3.56 -12.78
CA GLU A 138 12.73 -3.05 -12.05
C GLU A 138 12.56 -3.19 -10.54
N ARG A 139 13.67 -3.04 -9.82
CA ARG A 139 13.65 -3.07 -8.35
C ARG A 139 13.05 -1.79 -7.79
N VAL A 140 12.06 -1.95 -6.95
CA VAL A 140 11.45 -0.88 -6.14
C VAL A 140 11.38 -1.38 -4.71
N GLN A 141 11.84 -0.57 -3.76
CA GLN A 141 11.84 -0.89 -2.34
C GLN A 141 10.60 -0.32 -1.66
N LEU A 142 9.73 -1.22 -1.19
CA LEU A 142 8.60 -0.86 -0.33
C LEU A 142 9.00 -0.96 1.14
N LEU A 143 8.58 0.01 1.95
CA LEU A 143 8.62 -0.04 3.41
C LEU A 143 7.21 -0.02 3.99
N ASP A 144 6.90 -0.96 4.88
CA ASP A 144 5.78 -0.87 5.81
C ASP A 144 6.31 -0.78 7.24
N PRO A 145 6.22 0.41 7.87
CA PRO A 145 6.82 0.66 9.17
C PRO A 145 6.02 0.12 10.37
N ALA A 146 4.88 -0.53 10.12
CA ALA A 146 4.05 -1.23 11.13
C ALA A 146 3.30 -2.38 10.46
N CYS A 147 4.06 -3.35 9.95
CA CYS A 147 3.59 -4.30 8.95
C CYS A 147 2.66 -5.41 9.48
N GLY A 148 2.54 -5.57 10.79
CA GLY A 148 1.79 -6.67 11.38
C GLY A 148 2.22 -8.02 10.79
N ARG A 149 1.24 -8.77 10.26
CA ARG A 149 1.49 -10.04 9.55
C ARG A 149 1.69 -9.89 8.04
N GLY A 150 2.14 -8.71 7.57
CA GLY A 150 2.73 -8.50 6.25
C GLY A 150 1.77 -8.47 5.06
N THR A 151 0.52 -7.99 5.20
CA THR A 151 -0.40 -7.90 4.07
C THR A 151 0.16 -6.99 2.95
N SER A 152 0.79 -5.88 3.30
CA SER A 152 1.48 -4.97 2.36
C SER A 152 2.72 -5.61 1.75
N LEU A 153 3.48 -6.37 2.56
CA LEU A 153 4.66 -7.11 2.07
C LEU A 153 4.26 -8.18 1.06
N ASN A 154 3.14 -8.87 1.29
CA ASN A 154 2.59 -9.84 0.34
C ASN A 154 2.19 -9.16 -0.98
N ARG A 155 1.62 -7.95 -0.95
CA ARG A 155 1.34 -7.20 -2.18
C ARG A 155 2.62 -6.84 -2.92
N ALA A 156 3.66 -6.41 -2.22
CA ALA A 156 4.98 -6.17 -2.81
C ALA A 156 5.56 -7.43 -3.45
N VAL A 157 5.41 -8.60 -2.81
CA VAL A 157 5.81 -9.90 -3.37
C VAL A 157 5.10 -10.18 -4.69
N VAL A 158 3.77 -9.99 -4.75
CA VAL A 158 2.99 -10.18 -6.00
C VAL A 158 3.49 -9.26 -7.10
N TYR A 159 3.80 -8.02 -6.77
CA TYR A 159 4.31 -7.03 -7.74
C TYR A 159 5.78 -7.24 -8.13
N GLY A 160 6.49 -8.16 -7.46
CA GLY A 160 7.91 -8.39 -7.68
C GLY A 160 8.78 -7.23 -7.21
N MET A 161 8.37 -6.56 -6.14
CA MET A 161 9.14 -5.54 -5.44
C MET A 161 10.02 -6.15 -4.35
N ASP A 162 11.01 -5.42 -3.89
CA ASP A 162 11.65 -5.69 -2.61
C ASP A 162 10.79 -5.07 -1.50
N ALA A 163 10.63 -5.76 -0.38
CA ALA A 163 9.80 -5.32 0.72
C ALA A 163 10.58 -5.31 2.04
N CYS A 164 10.33 -4.32 2.87
CA CYS A 164 10.79 -4.27 4.24
C CYS A 164 9.61 -3.98 5.16
N GLY A 165 9.42 -4.82 6.18
CA GLY A 165 8.45 -4.60 7.24
C GLY A 165 9.14 -4.37 8.57
N ILE A 166 8.62 -3.44 9.37
CA ILE A 166 9.02 -3.27 10.75
C ILE A 166 7.81 -3.61 11.61
N GLU A 167 8.00 -4.45 12.62
CA GLU A 167 6.93 -4.87 13.51
C GLU A 167 7.46 -5.01 14.94
N LEU A 168 6.68 -4.49 15.89
CA LEU A 168 7.02 -4.50 17.31
C LEU A 168 6.60 -5.80 17.99
N ASP A 169 5.52 -6.43 17.53
CA ASP A 169 5.02 -7.68 18.11
C ASP A 169 5.80 -8.88 17.55
N GLN A 170 6.52 -9.57 18.45
CA GLN A 170 7.30 -10.74 18.09
C GLN A 170 6.44 -11.87 17.49
N GLY A 171 5.23 -12.07 18.01
CA GLY A 171 4.32 -13.12 17.53
C GLY A 171 3.88 -12.88 16.10
N ASP A 172 3.65 -11.62 15.71
CA ASP A 172 3.31 -11.26 14.35
C ASP A 172 4.50 -11.43 13.40
N VAL A 173 5.72 -11.07 13.83
CA VAL A 173 6.97 -11.32 13.09
C VAL A 173 7.19 -12.82 12.84
N GLU A 174 7.04 -13.64 13.88
CA GLU A 174 7.20 -15.10 13.79
C GLU A 174 6.13 -15.72 12.88
N ALA A 175 4.86 -15.30 13.05
CA ALA A 175 3.75 -15.78 12.24
C ALA A 175 3.91 -15.46 10.75
N TYR A 176 4.34 -14.23 10.44
CA TYR A 176 4.59 -13.85 9.04
C TYR A 176 5.80 -14.58 8.47
N THR A 177 6.88 -14.70 9.22
CA THR A 177 8.08 -15.43 8.78
C THR A 177 7.75 -16.88 8.44
N GLN A 178 7.04 -17.57 9.33
CA GLN A 178 6.60 -18.94 9.08
C GLN A 178 5.68 -19.04 7.86
N PHE A 179 4.75 -18.10 7.72
CA PHE A 179 3.83 -18.07 6.58
C PHE A 179 4.56 -17.92 5.25
N ILE A 180 5.43 -16.91 5.10
CA ILE A 180 6.10 -16.65 3.83
C ILE A 180 7.04 -17.79 3.43
N LEU A 181 7.77 -18.38 4.37
CA LEU A 181 8.64 -19.52 4.10
C LEU A 181 7.85 -20.76 3.66
N THR A 182 6.71 -21.03 4.30
CA THR A 182 5.82 -22.14 3.91
C THR A 182 5.29 -21.93 2.51
N TRP A 183 4.80 -20.71 2.22
CA TRP A 183 4.28 -20.37 0.90
C TRP A 183 5.34 -20.50 -0.21
N LEU A 184 6.55 -19.98 0.02
CA LEU A 184 7.67 -20.10 -0.93
C LEU A 184 8.03 -21.57 -1.21
N LYS A 185 8.01 -22.41 -0.19
CA LYS A 185 8.23 -23.86 -0.30
C LYS A 185 7.13 -24.53 -1.13
N ASP A 186 5.87 -24.23 -0.84
CA ASP A 186 4.71 -24.82 -1.53
C ASP A 186 4.70 -24.42 -3.02
N LYS A 187 5.09 -23.17 -3.32
CA LYS A 187 5.26 -22.65 -4.69
C LYS A 187 6.55 -23.13 -5.38
N ARG A 188 7.39 -23.91 -4.69
CA ARG A 188 8.69 -24.39 -5.19
C ARG A 188 9.60 -23.26 -5.67
N LEU A 189 9.48 -22.09 -5.03
CA LEU A 189 10.38 -20.96 -5.28
C LEU A 189 11.69 -21.16 -4.52
N LYS A 190 12.81 -20.92 -5.20
CA LYS A 190 14.11 -20.91 -4.51
C LYS A 190 14.12 -19.77 -3.52
N HIS A 191 14.55 -20.07 -2.30
CA HIS A 191 14.67 -19.06 -1.26
C HIS A 191 15.80 -19.36 -0.30
N ARG A 192 16.29 -18.30 0.34
CA ARG A 192 17.32 -18.33 1.37
C ARG A 192 16.84 -17.48 2.53
N LEU A 193 16.93 -18.03 3.73
CA LEU A 193 16.67 -17.34 4.99
C LEU A 193 18.00 -16.95 5.64
N GLU A 194 18.11 -15.68 6.03
CA GLU A 194 19.18 -15.16 6.86
C GLU A 194 18.58 -14.48 8.08
N GLN A 195 19.21 -14.67 9.24
CA GLN A 195 18.79 -14.02 10.49
C GLN A 195 19.99 -13.30 11.08
N ALA A 196 19.79 -12.06 11.47
CA ALA A 196 20.80 -11.24 12.10
C ALA A 196 20.26 -10.62 13.39
N LYS A 197 21.04 -10.69 14.47
CA LYS A 197 20.78 -9.90 15.67
C LYS A 197 21.25 -8.48 15.41
N LEU A 198 20.35 -7.53 15.51
CA LEU A 198 20.65 -6.11 15.42
C LEU A 198 20.88 -5.58 16.84
N ARG A 199 22.01 -4.92 17.09
CA ARG A 199 22.27 -4.31 18.40
C ARG A 199 21.57 -2.96 18.45
N LYS A 200 20.55 -2.86 19.27
CA LYS A 200 20.00 -1.62 19.74
C LYS A 200 20.36 -1.49 21.19
N GLY A 201 21.00 -0.41 21.65
CA GLY A 201 21.27 -0.09 23.04
C GLY A 201 21.16 -1.26 24.05
N ARG A 202 21.30 -1.05 25.32
CA ARG A 202 21.44 -2.18 26.29
C ARG A 202 20.17 -3.02 26.56
N ASP A 203 18.97 -2.59 26.13
CA ASP A 203 17.74 -3.13 26.74
C ASP A 203 16.78 -3.94 25.83
N THR A 204 16.94 -3.97 24.49
CA THR A 204 16.08 -4.83 23.65
C THR A 204 16.83 -5.29 22.41
N PRO A 205 16.99 -6.59 22.19
CA PRO A 205 17.63 -7.10 20.99
C PRO A 205 16.66 -6.98 19.80
N ALA A 206 16.96 -6.11 18.84
CA ALA A 206 16.30 -6.12 17.55
C ALA A 206 16.81 -7.29 16.69
N HIS A 207 15.94 -7.85 15.89
CA HIS A 207 16.27 -8.95 14.98
C HIS A 207 15.85 -8.56 13.55
N ARG A 208 16.69 -8.94 12.57
CA ARG A 208 16.36 -8.86 11.16
C ARG A 208 16.27 -10.26 10.57
N ILE A 209 15.21 -10.52 9.85
CA ILE A 209 14.96 -11.73 9.10
C ILE A 209 14.91 -11.33 7.64
N THR A 210 15.85 -11.84 6.84
CA THR A 210 15.95 -11.57 5.40
C THR A 210 15.61 -12.84 4.63
N VAL A 211 14.56 -12.76 3.82
CA VAL A 211 14.17 -13.85 2.90
C VAL A 211 14.44 -13.39 1.48
N THR A 212 15.48 -13.96 0.86
CA THR A 212 15.76 -13.77 -0.57
C THR A 212 15.06 -14.87 -1.35
N TYR A 213 14.30 -14.55 -2.38
CA TYR A 213 13.52 -15.52 -3.15
C TYR A 213 13.45 -15.17 -4.63
N GLY A 214 13.24 -16.19 -5.48
CA GLY A 214 13.08 -15.97 -6.91
C GLY A 214 12.94 -17.25 -7.72
N ARG A 215 12.73 -17.08 -9.01
CA ARG A 215 12.69 -18.17 -10.00
C ARG A 215 14.07 -18.31 -10.68
N GLY A 216 14.46 -19.55 -10.96
CA GLY A 216 15.70 -19.81 -11.70
C GLY A 216 16.98 -19.69 -10.88
N LYS A 217 18.12 -19.60 -11.58
CA LYS A 217 19.47 -19.56 -10.99
C LYS A 217 20.06 -18.15 -10.96
N ASP A 218 19.50 -17.23 -11.72
CA ASP A 218 19.96 -15.84 -11.78
C ASP A 218 19.53 -15.08 -10.54
N LEU A 219 20.46 -14.84 -9.65
CA LEU A 219 20.23 -14.13 -8.39
C LEU A 219 19.89 -12.64 -8.59
N SER A 220 20.22 -12.06 -9.74
CA SER A 220 19.87 -10.66 -10.04
C SER A 220 18.36 -10.43 -10.15
N THR A 221 17.62 -11.48 -10.51
CA THR A 221 16.16 -11.47 -10.60
C THR A 221 15.47 -11.76 -9.26
N HIS A 222 16.21 -12.21 -8.26
CA HIS A 222 15.66 -12.51 -6.96
C HIS A 222 15.23 -11.22 -6.24
N ARG A 223 14.19 -11.35 -5.42
CA ARG A 223 13.65 -10.29 -4.59
C ARG A 223 13.87 -10.58 -3.12
N VAL A 224 13.72 -9.57 -2.31
CA VAL A 224 13.98 -9.64 -0.88
C VAL A 224 12.74 -9.22 -0.09
N VAL A 225 12.42 -10.00 0.94
CA VAL A 225 11.54 -9.57 2.02
C VAL A 225 12.37 -9.51 3.29
N ASP A 226 12.52 -8.31 3.82
CA ASP A 226 13.13 -8.06 5.12
C ASP A 226 12.02 -7.86 6.17
N ILE A 227 12.17 -8.48 7.32
CA ILE A 227 11.31 -8.32 8.48
C ILE A 227 12.18 -7.90 9.65
N ILE A 228 11.91 -6.76 10.23
CA ILE A 228 12.67 -6.20 11.36
C ILE A 228 11.77 -6.18 12.58
N HIS A 229 12.11 -7.00 13.59
CA HIS A 229 11.48 -6.95 14.88
C HIS A 229 12.09 -5.79 15.67
N ASP A 230 11.43 -4.64 15.68
CA ASP A 230 11.80 -3.45 16.43
C ASP A 230 10.67 -2.41 16.42
N ASP A 231 10.82 -1.35 17.22
CA ASP A 231 9.99 -0.15 17.15
C ASP A 231 10.32 0.64 15.85
N THR A 232 9.28 1.09 15.14
CA THR A 232 9.42 1.91 13.94
C THR A 232 10.27 3.17 14.16
N LEU A 233 10.29 3.70 15.39
CA LEU A 233 11.13 4.83 15.78
C LEU A 233 12.64 4.50 15.70
N GLY A 234 12.98 3.22 15.74
CA GLY A 234 14.34 2.72 15.56
C GLY A 234 14.76 2.49 14.10
N ALA A 235 13.88 2.67 13.13
CA ALA A 235 14.07 2.29 11.74
C ALA A 235 15.38 2.82 11.12
N ARG A 236 15.80 4.03 11.47
CA ARG A 236 17.06 4.65 11.00
C ARG A 236 18.33 3.92 11.45
N THR A 237 18.25 3.11 12.48
CA THR A 237 19.40 2.29 12.92
C THR A 237 19.56 1.03 12.07
N HIS A 238 18.54 0.67 11.31
CA HIS A 238 18.47 -0.57 10.54
C HIS A 238 18.46 -0.34 9.03
N LEU A 239 17.93 0.79 8.59
CA LEU A 239 17.77 1.16 7.19
C LEU A 239 18.60 2.39 6.86
N LYS A 240 19.18 2.39 5.66
CA LYS A 240 19.92 3.56 5.16
C LYS A 240 18.96 4.71 4.88
N ALA A 241 19.43 5.94 5.13
CA ALA A 241 18.73 7.11 4.65
C ALA A 241 18.52 7.07 3.15
N ARG A 242 17.38 7.58 2.70
CA ARG A 242 17.06 7.72 1.26
C ARG A 242 17.19 6.41 0.49
N SER A 243 16.76 5.28 1.09
CA SER A 243 16.82 3.96 0.47
C SER A 243 15.45 3.39 0.09
N VAL A 244 14.37 4.03 0.52
CA VAL A 244 12.99 3.58 0.32
C VAL A 244 12.37 4.33 -0.85
N ASP A 245 11.82 3.61 -1.82
CA ASP A 245 11.13 4.16 -2.99
C ASP A 245 9.67 4.49 -2.69
N VAL A 246 9.02 3.70 -1.81
CA VAL A 246 7.61 3.87 -1.45
C VAL A 246 7.35 3.38 -0.03
N LEU A 247 6.54 4.12 0.73
CA LEU A 247 6.11 3.74 2.07
C LEU A 247 4.60 3.55 2.09
N VAL A 248 4.16 2.43 2.65
CA VAL A 248 2.73 2.17 2.90
C VAL A 248 2.53 1.71 4.32
N CYS A 249 1.42 2.11 4.94
CA CYS A 249 1.08 1.68 6.28
C CYS A 249 -0.45 1.73 6.48
N ASP A 250 -1.02 0.69 7.07
CA ASP A 250 -2.37 0.78 7.65
C ASP A 250 -2.19 0.92 9.16
N LEU A 251 -2.30 2.17 9.65
CA LEU A 251 -2.02 2.48 11.04
C LEU A 251 -2.95 1.70 11.97
N PRO A 252 -2.43 1.12 13.07
CA PRO A 252 -3.26 0.37 14.01
C PRO A 252 -4.34 1.27 14.62
N TYR A 253 -5.59 0.78 14.61
CA TYR A 253 -6.77 1.51 15.07
C TYR A 253 -6.89 1.47 16.59
N GLY A 254 -6.13 2.31 17.28
CA GLY A 254 -6.42 2.64 18.68
C GLY A 254 -5.93 1.69 19.75
N VAL A 255 -4.80 0.98 19.60
CA VAL A 255 -4.22 0.18 20.69
C VAL A 255 -2.74 0.48 20.89
N GLN A 256 -2.44 0.93 22.07
CA GLN A 256 -1.33 0.61 22.98
C GLN A 256 -0.17 -0.25 22.42
N HIS A 257 0.46 0.13 21.33
CA HIS A 257 1.77 -0.42 21.01
C HIS A 257 2.84 0.60 21.45
N GLY A 258 3.55 0.27 22.53
CA GLY A 258 4.69 1.04 23.03
C GLY A 258 4.38 2.13 24.07
N ALA A 259 3.37 1.97 24.92
CA ALA A 259 3.18 2.84 26.07
C ALA A 259 4.29 2.62 27.10
N GLN A 260 5.32 3.47 27.08
CA GLN A 260 6.17 3.62 28.26
C GLN A 260 5.34 4.20 29.41
N PRO A 261 5.45 3.66 30.64
CA PRO A 261 4.79 4.21 31.81
C PRO A 261 5.36 5.62 32.08
N GLY A 262 4.56 6.67 31.92
CA GLY A 262 4.96 8.02 32.28
C GLY A 262 4.51 9.15 31.36
N GLY A 263 4.08 8.88 30.14
CA GLY A 263 3.64 9.92 29.21
C GLY A 263 2.19 10.39 29.43
N GLY A 264 1.89 11.67 29.19
CA GLY A 264 0.56 12.26 29.27
C GLY A 264 -0.42 11.65 28.26
N ARG A 265 -1.73 11.94 28.41
CA ARG A 265 -2.81 11.38 27.58
C ARG A 265 -2.64 11.66 26.07
N LEU A 266 -1.99 12.78 25.69
CA LEU A 266 -1.70 13.16 24.30
C LEU A 266 -0.52 12.35 23.72
N GLU A 267 0.44 11.89 24.55
CA GLU A 267 1.61 11.13 24.10
C GLU A 267 1.31 9.64 23.82
N ARG A 268 0.16 9.16 24.26
CA ARG A 268 -0.27 7.76 24.12
C ARG A 268 -1.18 7.52 22.92
N GLY A 269 -1.57 8.57 22.19
CA GLY A 269 -2.44 8.47 21.01
C GLY A 269 -1.68 8.33 19.69
N PRO A 270 -2.40 8.08 18.56
CA PRO A 270 -1.82 8.01 17.22
C PRO A 270 -1.00 9.26 16.86
N ALA A 271 -1.43 10.45 17.30
CA ALA A 271 -0.72 11.72 17.06
C ALA A 271 0.68 11.74 17.66
N GLY A 272 0.84 11.26 18.90
CA GLY A 272 2.14 11.23 19.57
C GLY A 272 3.12 10.23 18.93
N LEU A 273 2.62 9.10 18.43
CA LEU A 273 3.42 8.16 17.66
C LEU A 273 3.84 8.80 16.33
N LEU A 274 2.91 9.36 15.58
CA LEU A 274 3.17 9.95 14.26
C LEU A 274 4.11 11.15 14.34
N ALA A 275 3.98 12.03 15.33
CA ALA A 275 4.89 13.15 15.52
C ALA A 275 6.37 12.72 15.64
N ARG A 276 6.63 11.53 16.20
CA ARG A 276 7.97 10.95 16.32
C ARG A 276 8.38 10.09 15.13
N ALA A 277 7.45 9.38 14.52
CA ALA A 277 7.72 8.45 13.43
C ALA A 277 7.91 9.15 12.07
N LEU A 278 7.10 10.17 11.78
CA LEU A 278 7.14 10.87 10.49
C LEU A 278 8.52 11.45 10.13
N PRO A 279 9.28 12.09 11.04
CA PRO A 279 10.65 12.52 10.75
C PRO A 279 11.59 11.35 10.42
N VAL A 280 11.41 10.20 11.09
CA VAL A 280 12.19 8.98 10.81
C VAL A 280 11.86 8.45 9.42
N TRP A 281 10.57 8.38 9.07
CA TRP A 281 10.11 7.91 7.76
C TRP A 281 10.54 8.86 6.63
N PHE A 282 10.48 10.17 6.88
CA PHE A 282 11.00 11.18 5.95
C PHE A 282 12.45 10.93 5.57
N ASP A 283 13.28 10.67 6.57
CA ASP A 283 14.71 10.41 6.34
C ASP A 283 14.98 9.15 5.52
N LEU A 284 14.13 8.11 5.64
CA LEU A 284 14.27 6.84 4.92
C LEU A 284 13.85 6.94 3.45
N LEU A 285 12.84 7.77 3.15
CA LEU A 285 12.34 7.96 1.80
C LEU A 285 13.35 8.69 0.91
N ARG A 286 13.46 8.27 -0.34
CA ARG A 286 14.22 9.00 -1.36
C ARG A 286 13.55 10.34 -1.66
N PRO A 287 14.30 11.35 -2.14
CA PRO A 287 13.68 12.54 -2.73
C PRO A 287 12.68 12.16 -3.82
N GLY A 288 11.48 12.74 -3.80
CA GLY A 288 10.38 12.42 -4.70
C GLY A 288 9.61 11.14 -4.37
N ALA A 289 10.04 10.35 -3.39
CA ALA A 289 9.32 9.17 -2.93
C ALA A 289 8.09 9.54 -2.11
N ALA A 290 7.01 8.78 -2.25
CA ALA A 290 5.75 9.03 -1.56
C ALA A 290 5.44 7.98 -0.49
N MET A 291 4.59 8.39 0.43
CA MET A 291 3.93 7.52 1.39
C MET A 291 2.41 7.59 1.20
N ALA A 292 1.73 6.47 1.41
CA ALA A 292 0.30 6.40 1.59
C ALA A 292 -0.03 5.60 2.84
N PHE A 293 -0.85 6.15 3.70
CA PHE A 293 -1.29 5.41 4.87
C PHE A 293 -2.76 5.62 5.20
N GLY A 294 -3.37 4.52 5.66
CA GLY A 294 -4.72 4.49 6.19
C GLY A 294 -4.72 4.80 7.69
N TRP A 295 -5.72 5.53 8.15
CA TRP A 295 -5.92 5.77 9.58
C TRP A 295 -7.39 5.89 9.94
N ASN A 296 -7.69 5.84 11.25
CA ASN A 296 -9.04 6.04 11.75
C ASN A 296 -9.28 7.52 12.11
N ARG A 297 -10.14 8.22 11.36
CA ARG A 297 -10.51 9.63 11.61
C ARG A 297 -11.12 9.86 12.99
N ASN A 298 -11.74 8.83 13.57
CA ASN A 298 -12.32 8.94 14.91
C ASN A 298 -11.24 9.07 16.00
N THR A 299 -9.99 8.64 15.73
CA THR A 299 -8.86 8.71 16.68
C THR A 299 -7.95 9.90 16.43
N LEU A 300 -7.88 10.38 15.19
CA LEU A 300 -7.07 11.53 14.79
C LEU A 300 -7.77 12.27 13.64
N ALA A 301 -8.19 13.51 13.89
CA ALA A 301 -8.84 14.35 12.89
C ALA A 301 -7.86 14.68 11.73
N ARG A 302 -8.37 14.73 10.49
CA ARG A 302 -7.55 14.99 9.29
C ARG A 302 -6.71 16.26 9.38
N PRO A 303 -7.21 17.44 9.83
CA PRO A 303 -6.40 18.64 9.94
C PRO A 303 -5.17 18.45 10.85
N ALA A 304 -5.35 17.81 12.01
CA ALA A 304 -4.26 17.56 12.94
C ALA A 304 -3.21 16.58 12.36
N LEU A 305 -3.66 15.60 11.54
CA LEU A 305 -2.75 14.71 10.82
C LEU A 305 -1.96 15.46 9.75
N VAL A 306 -2.62 16.33 8.97
CA VAL A 306 -2.00 17.16 7.95
C VAL A 306 -0.89 18.03 8.56
N GLU A 307 -1.17 18.70 9.67
CA GLU A 307 -0.17 19.52 10.39
C GLU A 307 1.08 18.70 10.79
N LEU A 308 0.89 17.48 11.28
CA LEU A 308 2.00 16.59 11.63
C LEU A 308 2.84 16.18 10.42
N VAL A 309 2.19 15.90 9.31
CA VAL A 309 2.85 15.47 8.06
C VAL A 309 3.65 16.62 7.46
N GLU A 310 3.07 17.82 7.38
CA GLU A 310 3.74 19.02 6.88
C GLU A 310 4.87 19.47 7.81
N ALA A 311 4.68 19.41 9.12
CA ALA A 311 5.74 19.70 10.09
C ALA A 311 6.94 18.76 9.98
N ALA A 312 6.73 17.52 9.51
CA ALA A 312 7.83 16.58 9.23
C ALA A 312 8.53 16.83 7.87
N GLY A 313 8.07 17.80 7.09
CA GLY A 313 8.68 18.20 5.82
C GLY A 313 8.09 17.53 4.58
N PHE A 314 6.99 16.78 4.71
CA PHE A 314 6.30 16.19 3.58
C PHE A 314 5.41 17.19 2.84
N GLU A 315 5.24 16.99 1.56
CA GLU A 315 4.25 17.66 0.72
C GLU A 315 3.05 16.74 0.49
N LEU A 316 1.84 17.26 0.71
CA LEU A 316 0.62 16.51 0.40
C LEU A 316 0.49 16.29 -1.11
N ARG A 317 0.00 15.11 -1.49
CA ARG A 317 -0.32 14.74 -2.88
C ARG A 317 -1.82 14.69 -3.17
N VAL A 318 -2.64 14.96 -2.16
CA VAL A 318 -4.08 15.13 -2.24
C VAL A 318 -4.45 16.41 -1.49
N SER A 319 -5.62 16.98 -1.80
CA SER A 319 -6.09 18.16 -1.06
C SER A 319 -6.13 17.91 0.45
N PRO A 320 -5.77 18.88 1.29
CA PRO A 320 -5.94 18.79 2.73
C PRO A 320 -7.38 18.43 3.15
N ASP A 321 -8.36 18.88 2.40
CA ASP A 321 -9.79 18.64 2.64
C ASP A 321 -10.37 17.48 1.83
N ASP A 322 -9.52 16.67 1.17
CA ASP A 322 -9.97 15.53 0.37
C ASP A 322 -10.64 14.46 1.24
N GLU A 323 -11.86 14.11 0.88
CA GLU A 323 -12.67 13.09 1.53
C GLU A 323 -12.95 11.88 0.62
N SER A 324 -12.34 11.83 -0.55
CA SER A 324 -12.60 10.81 -1.57
C SER A 324 -12.28 9.38 -1.12
N PHE A 325 -11.39 9.22 -0.16
CA PHE A 325 -11.01 7.92 0.42
C PHE A 325 -11.74 7.58 1.71
N VAL A 326 -12.60 8.48 2.22
CA VAL A 326 -13.31 8.24 3.48
C VAL A 326 -14.31 7.10 3.32
N HIS A 327 -14.17 6.09 4.16
CA HIS A 327 -15.11 4.97 4.18
C HIS A 327 -15.22 4.35 5.57
N ARG A 328 -16.37 3.77 5.86
CA ARG A 328 -16.60 3.04 7.10
C ARG A 328 -16.08 1.62 7.00
N VAL A 329 -15.39 1.16 8.02
CA VAL A 329 -14.95 -0.24 8.16
C VAL A 329 -15.89 -0.98 9.10
N ASP A 330 -16.19 -0.38 10.25
CA ASP A 330 -17.16 -0.84 11.23
C ASP A 330 -17.78 0.36 12.02
N ARG A 331 -18.43 0.08 13.15
CA ARG A 331 -19.04 1.15 13.95
C ARG A 331 -18.01 2.10 14.57
N SER A 332 -16.81 1.64 14.85
CA SER A 332 -15.75 2.36 15.56
C SER A 332 -14.71 2.97 14.62
N ILE A 333 -14.61 2.47 13.38
CA ILE A 333 -13.56 2.82 12.43
C ILE A 333 -14.16 3.55 11.23
N LEU A 334 -13.85 4.85 11.13
CA LEU A 334 -14.01 5.65 9.93
C LEU A 334 -12.62 5.83 9.31
N ARG A 335 -12.33 5.03 8.29
CA ARG A 335 -11.02 5.00 7.66
C ARG A 335 -10.92 6.07 6.58
N ASP A 336 -9.73 6.64 6.45
CA ASP A 336 -9.36 7.56 5.39
C ASP A 336 -7.93 7.26 4.91
N VAL A 337 -7.49 7.86 3.80
CA VAL A 337 -6.13 7.72 3.24
C VAL A 337 -5.49 9.09 3.10
N LEU A 338 -4.26 9.22 3.58
CA LEU A 338 -3.40 10.36 3.32
C LEU A 338 -2.24 9.95 2.42
N ILE A 339 -1.98 10.78 1.41
CA ILE A 339 -0.89 10.59 0.46
C ILE A 339 0.01 11.83 0.53
N ALA A 340 1.27 11.62 0.81
CA ALA A 340 2.26 12.70 0.88
C ALA A 340 3.60 12.21 0.35
N ALA A 341 4.44 13.13 -0.12
CA ALA A 341 5.74 12.79 -0.67
C ALA A 341 6.85 13.61 -0.02
N ARG A 342 8.03 13.03 0.04
CA ARG A 342 9.24 13.77 0.29
C ARG A 342 9.52 14.66 -0.93
N PRO A 343 9.73 15.98 -0.78
CA PRO A 343 10.08 16.85 -1.90
C PRO A 343 11.28 16.31 -2.70
N PRO A 344 11.30 16.52 -4.03
CA PRO A 344 12.50 16.31 -4.80
C PRO A 344 13.59 17.25 -4.25
N GLY A 345 14.79 16.72 -4.00
CA GLY A 345 15.90 17.46 -3.43
C GLY A 345 16.55 18.41 -4.41
#